data_bce04a88c35a4194a90c958ed0059c02
#
_entry.id   bce04a88c35a4194a90c958ed0059c02
#
_cell.length_a   1.000
_cell.length_b   1.000
_cell.length_c   1.000
_cell.angle_alpha   90.00
_cell.angle_beta   90.00
_cell.angle_gamma   90.00
#
_symmetry.space_group_name_H-M   'P 1'
#
loop_
_entity.id
_entity.type
_entity.pdbx_description
1 polymer ?
#
loop_
_entity_poly.entity_id
_entity_poly.type
_entity_poly.pdbx_seq_one_letter_code
_entity_poly.pdbx_strand_id
1 'polypeptide(L)'
;MIEMLGVLAIIGVLSVGGITGYSKAMQKFKVNKIIYEYNNIILGMMEQADNFRYLPHQHFGTVLKSLNIIPQGWKMPDSQTVRDDIVGNEIMVYNNHGSETDMLTMELRLGGAVYKKNNETNYMCREVLTNLVYPLHDTLYNFFVWQADTVSKMWFGDKYVSEGRKAIKDMTPSDIQAACSLCVDKGYGICAIVISF
;
A
#
# COMPACT_ATOMS: atom_id res chain seq x y z
N MET A 1 -45.40 26.19 -16.24
CA MET A 1 -44.27 25.53 -16.97
C MET A 1 -42.91 26.00 -16.49
N ILE A 2 -42.70 27.26 -16.13
CA ILE A 2 -41.41 27.78 -15.62
C ILE A 2 -41.04 27.16 -14.26
N GLU A 3 -41.98 26.93 -13.39
CA GLU A 3 -41.77 26.31 -12.06
C GLU A 3 -41.24 24.88 -12.14
N MET A 4 -41.70 24.08 -13.10
CA MET A 4 -41.21 22.72 -13.32
C MET A 4 -39.75 22.69 -13.79
N LEU A 5 -39.34 23.64 -14.64
CA LEU A 5 -37.96 23.76 -15.10
C LEU A 5 -37.00 24.13 -13.96
N GLY A 6 -37.45 24.98 -13.01
CA GLY A 6 -36.66 25.34 -11.83
C GLY A 6 -36.42 24.14 -10.91
N VAL A 7 -37.44 23.34 -10.66
CA VAL A 7 -37.33 22.13 -9.82
C VAL A 7 -36.42 21.08 -10.43
N LEU A 8 -36.52 20.85 -11.76
CA LEU A 8 -35.63 19.92 -12.47
C LEU A 8 -34.17 20.37 -12.45
N ALA A 9 -33.91 21.68 -12.57
CA ALA A 9 -32.57 22.22 -12.47
C ALA A 9 -31.96 22.00 -11.09
N ILE A 10 -32.72 22.24 -10.02
CA ILE A 10 -32.27 22.02 -8.63
C ILE A 10 -31.98 20.53 -8.37
N ILE A 11 -32.89 19.65 -8.80
CA ILE A 11 -32.69 18.21 -8.67
C ILE A 11 -31.45 17.77 -9.46
N GLY A 12 -31.21 18.29 -10.64
CA GLY A 12 -30.02 18.00 -11.46
C GLY A 12 -28.73 18.37 -10.73
N VAL A 13 -28.64 19.57 -10.16
CA VAL A 13 -27.46 20.04 -9.43
C VAL A 13 -27.22 19.24 -8.16
N LEU A 14 -28.28 18.96 -7.38
CA LEU A 14 -28.18 18.16 -6.17
C LEU A 14 -27.76 16.71 -6.45
N SER A 15 -28.26 16.12 -7.54
CA SER A 15 -27.91 14.76 -7.96
C SER A 15 -26.44 14.65 -8.33
N VAL A 16 -25.90 15.58 -9.13
CA VAL A 16 -24.49 15.59 -9.53
C VAL A 16 -23.57 15.80 -8.33
N GLY A 17 -23.91 16.75 -7.45
CA GLY A 17 -23.17 17.01 -6.21
C GLY A 17 -23.16 15.81 -5.26
N GLY A 18 -24.33 15.18 -5.09
CA GLY A 18 -24.50 14.00 -4.25
C GLY A 18 -23.69 12.79 -4.74
N ILE A 19 -23.73 12.51 -6.03
CA ILE A 19 -22.96 11.39 -6.64
C ILE A 19 -21.45 11.61 -6.48
N THR A 20 -20.97 12.83 -6.73
CA THR A 20 -19.55 13.15 -6.60
C THR A 20 -19.07 13.03 -5.14
N GLY A 21 -19.85 13.55 -4.20
CA GLY A 21 -19.57 13.43 -2.76
C GLY A 21 -19.55 11.97 -2.29
N TYR A 22 -20.54 11.18 -2.70
CA TYR A 22 -20.62 9.77 -2.37
C TYR A 22 -19.43 8.97 -2.95
N SER A 23 -19.04 9.22 -4.20
CA SER A 23 -17.90 8.55 -4.83
C SER A 23 -16.59 8.81 -4.08
N LYS A 24 -16.32 10.06 -3.69
CA LYS A 24 -15.14 10.41 -2.88
C LYS A 24 -15.16 9.76 -1.49
N ALA A 25 -16.32 9.77 -0.83
CA ALA A 25 -16.47 9.14 0.48
C ALA A 25 -16.25 7.63 0.40
N MET A 26 -16.79 6.97 -0.62
CA MET A 26 -16.60 5.54 -0.85
C MET A 26 -15.14 5.19 -1.17
N GLN A 27 -14.46 6.00 -1.97
CA GLN A 27 -13.04 5.83 -2.25
C GLN A 27 -12.22 5.90 -0.96
N LYS A 28 -12.45 6.92 -0.14
CA LYS A 28 -11.77 7.07 1.15
C LYS A 28 -12.06 5.90 2.10
N PHE A 29 -13.30 5.44 2.15
CA PHE A 29 -13.68 4.26 2.95
C PHE A 29 -12.91 3.01 2.52
N LYS A 30 -12.84 2.71 1.21
CA LYS A 30 -12.09 1.58 0.66
C LYS A 30 -10.61 1.66 1.04
N VAL A 31 -9.99 2.81 0.86
CA VAL A 31 -8.58 3.02 1.20
C VAL A 31 -8.32 2.81 2.69
N ASN A 32 -9.14 3.39 3.56
CA ASN A 32 -9.00 3.22 5.01
C ASN A 32 -9.15 1.76 5.43
N LYS A 33 -10.11 1.03 4.83
CA LYS A 33 -10.29 -0.40 5.08
C LYS A 33 -9.04 -1.19 4.68
N ILE A 34 -8.48 -0.93 3.50
CA ILE A 34 -7.25 -1.58 3.03
C ILE A 34 -6.08 -1.30 3.97
N ILE A 35 -5.88 -0.05 4.36
CA ILE A 35 -4.80 0.35 5.27
C ILE A 35 -4.93 -0.38 6.61
N TYR A 36 -6.13 -0.46 7.14
CA TYR A 36 -6.41 -1.21 8.37
C TYR A 36 -6.05 -2.70 8.23
N GLU A 37 -6.46 -3.33 7.12
CA GLU A 37 -6.17 -4.74 6.85
C GLU A 37 -4.67 -4.98 6.63
N TYR A 38 -3.98 -4.08 5.92
CA TYR A 38 -2.51 -4.14 5.76
C TYR A 38 -1.78 -4.01 7.10
N ASN A 39 -2.24 -3.10 7.96
CA ASN A 39 -1.66 -2.96 9.29
C ASN A 39 -1.81 -4.24 10.11
N ASN A 40 -2.96 -4.90 10.07
CA ASN A 40 -3.17 -6.18 10.76
C ASN A 40 -2.25 -7.29 10.23
N ILE A 41 -2.01 -7.34 8.91
CA ILE A 41 -1.05 -8.28 8.32
C ILE A 41 0.37 -7.97 8.83
N ILE A 42 0.78 -6.71 8.83
CA ILE A 42 2.10 -6.30 9.34
C ILE A 42 2.26 -6.70 10.81
N LEU A 43 1.27 -6.41 11.66
CA LEU A 43 1.32 -6.78 13.07
C LEU A 43 1.43 -8.29 13.26
N GLY A 44 0.60 -9.08 12.55
CA GLY A 44 0.67 -10.54 12.61
C GLY A 44 1.99 -11.10 12.09
N MET A 45 2.61 -10.45 11.10
CA MET A 45 3.94 -10.82 10.62
C MET A 45 5.03 -10.47 11.62
N MET A 46 4.94 -9.31 12.27
CA MET A 46 5.91 -8.88 13.28
C MET A 46 5.93 -9.83 14.49
N GLU A 47 4.77 -10.34 14.90
CA GLU A 47 4.70 -11.36 15.96
C GLU A 47 5.45 -12.64 15.58
N GLN A 48 5.64 -12.91 14.30
CA GLN A 48 6.34 -14.08 13.78
C GLN A 48 7.72 -13.75 13.17
N ALA A 49 8.17 -12.50 13.26
CA ALA A 49 9.37 -12.04 12.56
C ALA A 49 10.62 -12.86 12.91
N ASP A 50 10.80 -13.17 14.17
CA ASP A 50 11.96 -13.96 14.63
C ASP A 50 11.94 -15.42 14.11
N ASN A 51 10.74 -15.96 13.83
CA ASN A 51 10.60 -17.29 13.26
C ASN A 51 10.88 -17.31 11.74
N PHE A 52 10.63 -16.22 11.05
CA PHE A 52 10.71 -16.16 9.57
C PHE A 52 12.00 -15.55 9.06
N ARG A 53 12.60 -14.63 9.79
CA ARG A 53 13.77 -13.85 9.36
C ARG A 53 14.95 -14.74 8.96
N TYR A 54 15.21 -15.78 9.71
CA TYR A 54 16.37 -16.67 9.53
C TYR A 54 16.11 -17.89 8.65
N LEU A 55 14.91 -18.05 8.12
CA LEU A 55 14.63 -19.14 7.20
C LEU A 55 15.33 -18.89 5.84
N PRO A 56 15.63 -19.94 5.05
CA PRO A 56 16.07 -19.77 3.68
C PRO A 56 15.13 -18.86 2.90
N HIS A 57 15.67 -18.13 1.90
CA HIS A 57 14.85 -17.20 1.10
C HIS A 57 13.61 -17.91 0.54
N GLN A 58 12.43 -17.45 0.96
CA GLN A 58 11.14 -18.00 0.54
C GLN A 58 10.00 -16.99 0.68
N HIS A 59 8.92 -17.27 -0.03
CA HIS A 59 7.66 -16.54 0.11
C HIS A 59 6.75 -17.18 1.15
N PHE A 60 6.08 -16.36 1.92
CA PHE A 60 5.27 -16.79 3.07
C PHE A 60 3.76 -16.78 2.83
N GLY A 61 3.25 -16.65 1.61
CA GLY A 61 1.81 -16.57 1.33
C GLY A 61 1.01 -17.71 1.96
N THR A 62 1.45 -18.96 1.76
CA THR A 62 0.79 -20.14 2.37
C THR A 62 0.91 -20.16 3.90
N VAL A 63 2.01 -19.67 4.44
CA VAL A 63 2.23 -19.59 5.89
C VAL A 63 1.29 -18.56 6.52
N LEU A 64 1.14 -17.37 5.92
CA LEU A 64 0.19 -16.35 6.37
C LEU A 64 -1.24 -16.89 6.43
N LYS A 65 -1.61 -17.72 5.45
CA LYS A 65 -2.90 -18.40 5.43
C LYS A 65 -3.04 -19.38 6.59
N SER A 66 -2.02 -20.21 6.83
CA SER A 66 -2.03 -21.21 7.91
C SER A 66 -2.09 -20.59 9.30
N LEU A 67 -1.50 -19.41 9.47
CA LEU A 67 -1.52 -18.63 10.69
C LEU A 67 -2.79 -17.76 10.85
N ASN A 68 -3.70 -17.82 9.88
CA ASN A 68 -4.95 -17.04 9.86
C ASN A 68 -4.71 -15.51 9.94
N ILE A 69 -3.59 -15.04 9.38
CA ILE A 69 -3.23 -13.62 9.33
C ILE A 69 -3.93 -12.92 8.16
N ILE A 70 -4.29 -13.67 7.10
CA ILE A 70 -4.96 -13.13 5.91
C ILE A 70 -6.40 -12.75 6.26
N PRO A 71 -6.83 -11.50 5.98
CA PRO A 71 -8.20 -11.08 6.21
C PRO A 71 -9.23 -11.95 5.48
N GLN A 72 -10.40 -12.09 6.08
CA GLN A 72 -11.51 -12.86 5.49
C GLN A 72 -11.94 -12.23 4.15
N GLY A 73 -12.13 -13.06 3.13
CA GLY A 73 -12.54 -12.63 1.78
C GLY A 73 -11.37 -12.45 0.82
N TRP A 74 -10.15 -12.29 1.32
CA TRP A 74 -8.98 -12.18 0.46
C TRP A 74 -8.68 -13.50 -0.26
N LYS A 75 -8.08 -13.39 -1.44
CA LYS A 75 -7.78 -14.54 -2.30
C LYS A 75 -6.29 -14.79 -2.38
N MET A 76 -5.92 -16.03 -2.60
CA MET A 76 -4.55 -16.41 -2.96
C MET A 76 -4.58 -16.90 -4.41
N PRO A 77 -4.17 -16.07 -5.38
CA PRO A 77 -4.06 -16.50 -6.78
C PRO A 77 -3.00 -17.58 -6.99
N ASP A 78 -1.99 -17.61 -6.14
CA ASP A 78 -0.92 -18.61 -6.11
C ASP A 78 -0.40 -18.81 -4.67
N SER A 79 0.64 -19.62 -4.49
CA SER A 79 1.22 -19.91 -3.16
C SER A 79 2.01 -18.75 -2.53
N GLN A 80 2.32 -17.72 -3.27
CA GLN A 80 3.20 -16.62 -2.87
C GLN A 80 2.44 -15.31 -2.65
N THR A 81 1.36 -15.12 -3.42
CA THR A 81 0.65 -13.85 -3.54
C THR A 81 -0.69 -13.92 -2.81
N VAL A 82 -0.99 -12.87 -2.07
CA VAL A 82 -2.29 -12.64 -1.45
C VAL A 82 -2.91 -11.40 -2.09
N ARG A 83 -4.19 -11.47 -2.46
CA ARG A 83 -4.91 -10.38 -3.14
C ARG A 83 -6.08 -9.90 -2.30
N ASP A 84 -6.16 -8.58 -2.07
CA ASP A 84 -7.29 -7.98 -1.36
C ASP A 84 -8.60 -8.07 -2.16
N ASP A 85 -9.73 -8.10 -1.45
CA ASP A 85 -11.07 -8.22 -2.03
C ASP A 85 -11.72 -6.86 -2.35
N ILE A 86 -11.03 -5.75 -2.09
CA ILE A 86 -11.58 -4.40 -2.16
C ILE A 86 -11.26 -3.74 -3.50
N VAL A 87 -9.99 -3.74 -3.89
CA VAL A 87 -9.49 -3.18 -5.15
C VAL A 87 -8.62 -4.15 -5.93
N GLY A 88 -8.28 -5.31 -5.32
CA GLY A 88 -7.50 -6.37 -5.95
C GLY A 88 -6.00 -6.12 -5.95
N ASN A 89 -5.47 -5.25 -5.06
CA ASN A 89 -4.03 -5.13 -4.88
C ASN A 89 -3.43 -6.44 -4.38
N GLU A 90 -2.17 -6.65 -4.67
CA GLU A 90 -1.48 -7.86 -4.28
C GLU A 90 -0.44 -7.59 -3.20
N ILE A 91 -0.28 -8.56 -2.31
CA ILE A 91 0.74 -8.57 -1.27
C ILE A 91 1.60 -9.80 -1.46
N MET A 92 2.90 -9.60 -1.41
CA MET A 92 3.88 -10.67 -1.27
C MET A 92 4.67 -10.45 0.01
N VAL A 93 4.89 -11.52 0.75
CA VAL A 93 5.73 -11.51 1.95
C VAL A 93 6.84 -12.53 1.75
N TYR A 94 8.06 -12.10 1.99
CA TYR A 94 9.25 -12.94 1.87
C TYR A 94 10.36 -12.46 2.80
N ASN A 95 11.28 -13.36 3.13
CA ASN A 95 12.51 -12.96 3.76
C ASN A 95 13.55 -12.57 2.70
N ASN A 96 14.25 -11.50 2.96
CA ASN A 96 15.32 -11.02 2.11
C ASN A 96 16.64 -11.09 2.88
N HIS A 97 17.58 -11.90 2.38
CA HIS A 97 18.92 -11.98 2.91
C HIS A 97 19.79 -10.97 2.17
N GLY A 98 19.96 -9.79 2.80
CA GLY A 98 20.87 -8.75 2.31
C GLY A 98 22.28 -8.92 2.86
N SER A 99 23.21 -8.15 2.31
CA SER A 99 24.59 -8.13 2.79
C SER A 99 24.77 -7.61 4.23
N GLU A 100 23.78 -6.93 4.76
CA GLU A 100 23.86 -6.27 6.08
C GLU A 100 22.88 -6.85 7.12
N THR A 101 21.70 -7.31 6.72
CA THR A 101 20.68 -7.80 7.66
C THR A 101 19.71 -8.77 6.98
N ASP A 102 19.30 -9.78 7.73
CA ASP A 102 18.16 -10.63 7.36
C ASP A 102 16.86 -9.89 7.68
N MET A 103 16.06 -9.62 6.67
CA MET A 103 14.86 -8.80 6.79
C MET A 103 13.62 -9.58 6.36
N LEU A 104 12.54 -9.37 7.09
CA LEU A 104 11.22 -9.75 6.64
C LEU A 104 10.65 -8.59 5.81
N THR A 105 10.25 -8.88 4.58
CA THR A 105 9.84 -7.87 3.60
C THR A 105 8.41 -8.11 3.15
N MET A 106 7.63 -7.04 3.10
CA MET A 106 6.29 -7.00 2.54
C MET A 106 6.27 -6.09 1.32
N GLU A 107 5.85 -6.62 0.20
CA GLU A 107 5.69 -5.90 -1.07
C GLU A 107 4.20 -5.70 -1.36
N LEU A 108 3.77 -4.44 -1.34
CA LEU A 108 2.40 -4.04 -1.65
C LEU A 108 2.31 -3.60 -3.11
N ARG A 109 1.81 -4.45 -3.98
CA ARG A 109 1.63 -4.21 -5.42
C ARG A 109 0.30 -3.52 -5.66
N LEU A 110 0.37 -2.26 -6.02
CA LEU A 110 -0.78 -1.41 -6.25
C LEU A 110 -1.27 -1.48 -7.71
N GLY A 111 -2.54 -1.11 -7.92
CA GLY A 111 -3.16 -1.05 -9.26
C GLY A 111 -4.02 -2.26 -9.62
N GLY A 112 -4.31 -3.10 -8.65
CA GLY A 112 -5.16 -4.29 -8.81
C GLY A 112 -4.52 -5.39 -9.66
N ALA A 113 -5.31 -6.41 -9.99
CA ALA A 113 -4.85 -7.60 -10.72
C ALA A 113 -4.26 -7.32 -12.12
N VAL A 114 -4.50 -6.15 -12.68
CA VAL A 114 -3.98 -5.73 -13.99
C VAL A 114 -2.84 -4.71 -13.86
N TYR A 115 -2.40 -4.41 -12.64
CA TYR A 115 -1.32 -3.46 -12.34
C TYR A 115 -1.47 -2.12 -13.07
N LYS A 116 -2.68 -1.57 -13.05
CA LYS A 116 -2.98 -0.32 -13.73
C LYS A 116 -2.42 0.86 -12.94
N LYS A 117 -1.52 1.60 -13.54
CA LYS A 117 -0.98 2.84 -12.98
C LYS A 117 -1.84 4.03 -13.43
N ASN A 118 -2.38 4.76 -12.47
CA ASN A 118 -3.23 5.93 -12.70
C ASN A 118 -3.28 6.83 -11.46
N ASN A 119 -4.11 7.86 -11.50
CA ASN A 119 -4.31 8.76 -10.37
C ASN A 119 -4.83 8.04 -9.11
N GLU A 120 -5.61 6.98 -9.25
CA GLU A 120 -6.11 6.19 -8.12
C GLU A 120 -4.99 5.40 -7.46
N THR A 121 -4.10 4.81 -8.27
CA THR A 121 -2.91 4.10 -7.77
C THR A 121 -1.95 5.07 -7.07
N ASN A 122 -1.74 6.27 -7.62
CA ASN A 122 -0.97 7.32 -6.95
C ASN A 122 -1.62 7.77 -5.65
N TYR A 123 -2.93 7.97 -5.64
CA TYR A 123 -3.67 8.32 -4.43
C TYR A 123 -3.52 7.23 -3.36
N MET A 124 -3.70 5.96 -3.73
CA MET A 124 -3.50 4.81 -2.83
C MET A 124 -2.08 4.78 -2.28
N CYS A 125 -1.07 4.97 -3.13
CA CYS A 125 0.34 5.03 -2.70
C CYS A 125 0.54 6.09 -1.62
N ARG A 126 0.06 7.32 -1.83
CA ARG A 126 0.20 8.40 -0.85
C ARG A 126 -0.50 8.11 0.46
N GLU A 127 -1.72 7.57 0.39
CA GLU A 127 -2.47 7.20 1.60
C GLU A 127 -1.77 6.09 2.39
N VAL A 128 -1.22 5.08 1.71
CA VAL A 128 -0.45 4.01 2.35
C VAL A 128 0.83 4.58 2.98
N LEU A 129 1.58 5.43 2.29
CA LEU A 129 2.78 6.05 2.87
C LEU A 129 2.44 6.93 4.08
N THR A 130 1.35 7.71 4.00
CA THR A 130 0.97 8.64 5.08
C THR A 130 0.37 7.93 6.30
N ASN A 131 -0.51 6.94 6.08
CA ASN A 131 -1.34 6.38 7.13
C ASN A 131 -0.91 4.97 7.59
N LEU A 132 0.04 4.34 6.89
CA LEU A 132 0.61 3.05 7.27
C LEU A 132 2.11 3.14 7.51
N VAL A 133 2.90 3.58 6.52
CA VAL A 133 4.37 3.56 6.61
C VAL A 133 4.89 4.62 7.57
N TYR A 134 4.41 5.86 7.45
CA TYR A 134 4.87 6.95 8.30
C TYR A 134 4.62 6.70 9.80
N PRO A 135 3.45 6.23 10.26
CA PRO A 135 3.25 5.89 11.67
C PRO A 135 4.14 4.77 12.22
N LEU A 136 4.69 3.92 11.36
CA LEU A 136 5.55 2.81 11.73
C LEU A 136 7.06 3.14 11.67
N HIS A 137 7.42 4.43 11.63
CA HIS A 137 8.80 4.91 11.43
C HIS A 137 9.82 4.38 12.45
N ASP A 138 9.41 4.08 13.67
CA ASP A 138 10.25 3.55 14.74
C ASP A 138 10.43 2.02 14.68
N THR A 139 9.60 1.35 13.90
CA THR A 139 9.49 -0.11 13.82
C THR A 139 10.14 -0.66 12.57
N LEU A 140 9.96 0.04 11.45
CA LEU A 140 10.46 -0.38 10.15
C LEU A 140 11.99 -0.30 10.08
N TYR A 141 12.58 -1.22 9.30
CA TYR A 141 13.97 -1.09 8.86
C TYR A 141 14.07 -0.03 7.76
N ASN A 142 13.37 -0.22 6.65
CA ASN A 142 13.28 0.75 5.56
C ASN A 142 11.99 0.58 4.74
N PHE A 143 11.75 1.55 3.86
CA PHE A 143 10.83 1.36 2.73
C PHE A 143 11.32 2.11 1.49
N PHE A 144 10.79 1.71 0.35
CA PHE A 144 10.92 2.41 -0.93
C PHE A 144 9.73 2.08 -1.83
N VAL A 145 9.52 2.90 -2.87
CA VAL A 145 8.56 2.61 -3.94
C VAL A 145 9.32 2.07 -5.14
N TRP A 146 8.85 0.98 -5.69
CA TRP A 146 9.48 0.28 -6.82
C TRP A 146 8.53 0.24 -8.02
N GLN A 147 9.09 0.48 -9.21
CA GLN A 147 8.39 0.34 -10.47
C GLN A 147 9.36 -0.19 -11.53
N ALA A 148 9.13 -1.39 -12.04
CA ALA A 148 10.02 -2.03 -12.99
C ALA A 148 11.49 -1.92 -12.55
N ASP A 149 12.33 -1.21 -13.32
CA ASP A 149 13.74 -1.03 -13.00
C ASP A 149 14.03 0.28 -12.25
N THR A 150 13.00 1.00 -11.82
CA THR A 150 13.12 2.29 -11.14
C THR A 150 12.71 2.17 -9.68
N VAL A 151 13.58 2.63 -8.80
CA VAL A 151 13.36 2.67 -7.36
C VAL A 151 13.31 4.12 -6.89
N SER A 152 12.35 4.45 -6.03
CA SER A 152 12.34 5.75 -5.35
C SER A 152 13.53 5.86 -4.40
N LYS A 153 13.70 7.03 -3.81
CA LYS A 153 14.62 7.17 -2.69
C LYS A 153 14.21 6.22 -1.56
N MET A 154 15.21 5.56 -0.97
CA MET A 154 15.01 4.70 0.20
C MET A 154 14.98 5.54 1.47
N TRP A 155 14.07 5.20 2.38
CA TRP A 155 13.87 5.85 3.66
C TRP A 155 13.99 4.81 4.78
N PHE A 156 14.61 5.19 5.88
CA PHE A 156 14.98 4.28 6.97
C PHE A 156 14.22 4.59 8.26
N GLY A 157 13.91 3.55 9.00
CA GLY A 157 13.36 3.69 10.34
C GLY A 157 14.34 4.36 11.30
N ASP A 158 13.82 4.93 12.38
CA ASP A 158 14.59 5.77 13.30
C ASP A 158 15.86 5.11 13.86
N LYS A 159 15.81 3.80 14.10
CA LYS A 159 16.92 3.01 14.62
C LYS A 159 18.03 2.73 13.60
N TYR A 160 17.76 2.95 12.33
CA TYR A 160 18.62 2.55 11.20
C TYR A 160 19.14 3.74 10.40
N VAL A 161 18.91 4.95 10.91
CA VAL A 161 19.43 6.18 10.31
C VAL A 161 20.92 6.29 10.59
N SER A 162 21.70 6.49 9.54
CA SER A 162 23.15 6.74 9.58
C SER A 162 23.52 7.81 8.57
N GLU A 163 24.79 8.17 8.48
CA GLU A 163 25.24 9.15 7.51
C GLU A 163 24.79 8.81 6.08
N GLY A 164 24.15 9.76 5.41
CA GLY A 164 23.57 9.60 4.07
C GLY A 164 22.20 8.94 4.00
N ARG A 165 21.68 8.37 5.09
CA ARG A 165 20.34 7.78 5.17
C ARG A 165 19.32 8.79 5.70
N LYS A 166 18.15 8.86 5.09
CA LYS A 166 17.04 9.73 5.53
C LYS A 166 16.04 8.96 6.37
N ALA A 167 15.61 9.58 7.47
CA ALA A 167 14.61 8.99 8.36
C ALA A 167 13.20 9.10 7.79
N ILE A 168 12.38 8.06 8.01
CA ILE A 168 10.95 8.05 7.64
C ILE A 168 10.21 9.20 8.33
N LYS A 169 10.50 9.48 9.60
CA LYS A 169 9.88 10.57 10.37
C LYS A 169 10.12 11.97 9.78
N ASP A 170 11.20 12.14 9.01
CA ASP A 170 11.56 13.42 8.39
C ASP A 170 10.96 13.58 6.99
N MET A 171 10.11 12.64 6.54
CA MET A 171 9.42 12.70 5.27
C MET A 171 8.44 13.87 5.22
N THR A 172 8.60 14.70 4.20
CA THR A 172 7.65 15.76 3.89
C THR A 172 6.54 15.27 2.92
N PRO A 173 5.41 15.97 2.83
CA PRO A 173 4.40 15.70 1.80
C PRO A 173 4.96 15.71 0.38
N SER A 174 5.98 16.54 0.11
CA SER A 174 6.68 16.57 -1.19
C SER A 174 7.48 15.29 -1.45
N ASP A 175 8.12 14.73 -0.42
CA ASP A 175 8.85 13.46 -0.54
C ASP A 175 7.89 12.31 -0.83
N ILE A 176 6.73 12.26 -0.17
CA ILE A 176 5.67 11.27 -0.43
C ILE A 176 5.17 11.39 -1.87
N GLN A 177 4.90 12.62 -2.33
CA GLN A 177 4.46 12.88 -3.70
C GLN A 177 5.52 12.42 -4.71
N ALA A 178 6.79 12.72 -4.46
CA ALA A 178 7.90 12.30 -5.32
C ALA A 178 8.03 10.77 -5.38
N ALA A 179 7.95 10.07 -4.24
CA ALA A 179 8.00 8.61 -4.20
C ALA A 179 6.83 7.98 -4.97
N CYS A 180 5.62 8.50 -4.79
CA CYS A 180 4.42 7.99 -5.46
C CYS A 180 4.26 8.43 -6.91
N SER A 181 5.09 9.35 -7.41
CA SER A 181 5.06 9.75 -8.83
C SER A 181 5.34 8.56 -9.77
N LEU A 182 6.09 7.56 -9.32
CA LEU A 182 6.32 6.31 -10.04
C LEU A 182 5.02 5.54 -10.34
N CYS A 183 3.95 5.77 -9.56
CA CYS A 183 2.66 5.09 -9.72
C CYS A 183 1.70 5.80 -10.70
N VAL A 184 2.10 6.89 -11.32
CA VAL A 184 1.23 7.74 -12.20
C VAL A 184 1.41 7.44 -13.68
N ASP A 185 2.55 6.91 -14.10
CA ASP A 185 2.82 6.67 -15.51
C ASP A 185 1.73 5.88 -16.19
N LYS A 186 1.21 6.44 -17.28
CA LYS A 186 0.15 5.81 -18.07
C LYS A 186 0.68 4.54 -18.71
N GLY A 187 0.30 3.40 -18.16
CA GLY A 187 0.67 2.09 -18.69
C GLY A 187 0.39 0.96 -17.72
N TYR A 188 0.68 -0.23 -18.17
CA TYR A 188 0.67 -1.41 -17.34
C TYR A 188 2.07 -1.58 -16.72
N GLY A 189 2.11 -2.07 -15.53
CA GLY A 189 3.34 -2.34 -14.81
C GLY A 189 3.14 -2.24 -13.31
N ILE A 190 3.92 -3.01 -12.57
CA ILE A 190 3.84 -3.04 -11.12
C ILE A 190 4.32 -1.68 -10.57
N CYS A 191 3.51 -1.08 -9.70
CA CYS A 191 3.95 -0.08 -8.75
C CYS A 191 3.82 -0.70 -7.37
N ALA A 192 4.93 -0.90 -6.68
CA ALA A 192 4.94 -1.55 -5.39
C ALA A 192 5.56 -0.65 -4.32
N ILE A 193 4.98 -0.71 -3.12
CA ILE A 193 5.61 -0.19 -1.91
C ILE A 193 6.26 -1.38 -1.23
N VAL A 194 7.57 -1.32 -1.06
CA VAL A 194 8.36 -2.37 -0.40
C VAL A 194 8.70 -1.88 0.99
N ILE A 195 8.32 -2.66 2.00
CA ILE A 195 8.49 -2.34 3.43
C ILE A 195 9.29 -3.49 4.04
N SER A 196 10.37 -3.17 4.75
CA SER A 196 11.20 -4.16 5.45
C SER A 196 11.25 -3.88 6.95
N PHE A 197 11.30 -4.94 7.78
CA PHE A 197 11.37 -4.90 9.24
C PHE A 197 12.07 -6.13 9.81
#